data_1244e87006455f8903f3f3dfa4c2317e
#
_entry.id   1244e87006455f8903f3f3dfa4c2317e
#
_cell.length_a   1.000
_cell.length_b   1.000
_cell.length_c   1.000
_cell.angle_alpha   90.00
_cell.angle_beta   90.00
_cell.angle_gamma   90.00
#
_symmetry.space_group_name_H-M   'P 1'
#
loop_
_entity.id
_entity.type
_entity.pdbx_description
1 polymer ?
#
loop_
_entity_poly.entity_id
_entity_poly.type
_entity_poly.pdbx_seq_one_letter_code
_entity_poly.pdbx_strand_id
1 'polypeptide(L)'
;MAKPAVPRPSGRVMGTIDGAFFVLATLVAIWFAYLLLREGITPGWQMLLILVFWAMVAYLVLPRIHRILTGIYLPDYFIGRTRTVDGLLGDPVNLGLIGTSAQVHEVMVAAGWTRADELTMRSGGRIVADTVRRRSYPQAPVSPLFLFRRRQDFAYQQEVAGSPSQRHHVRFWKCPPGWLLPGGFAVDWVAAGTFDRSVGLSLFTLQITHKIDQDTDVERDHIIDTVRQAAPEVSVRVIEGFSAGYHSRNGGGDRIRTDGDFPIIDLATVPAVAVVEEPATATGRPPVQTVFGTVVATLRGLSYLLLSAVFWLVVFLPDGETPPDELLFLGAFFLVLGLFDVILARATYRGGNWARMLLGAGSLWSVVVPFATDPLTGGVHSGYADLFPLAVSVLTVLALSSDAARQFATRSWDPDAGNGTVGLPT
;
A
#
# COMPACT_ATOMS: atom_id res chain seq x y z
N MET A 1 -33.43 -30.94 5.98
CA MET A 1 -33.73 -29.77 5.15
C MET A 1 -32.84 -28.62 5.62
N ALA A 2 -31.78 -28.31 4.91
CA ALA A 2 -30.91 -27.18 5.21
C ALA A 2 -31.62 -25.88 4.80
N LYS A 3 -31.68 -24.90 5.70
CA LYS A 3 -32.22 -23.57 5.41
C LYS A 3 -31.37 -22.92 4.31
N PRO A 4 -32.00 -22.34 3.26
CA PRO A 4 -31.24 -21.63 2.23
C PRO A 4 -30.53 -20.44 2.85
N ALA A 5 -29.23 -20.32 2.61
CA ALA A 5 -28.41 -19.18 3.02
C ALA A 5 -28.93 -17.92 2.31
N VAL A 6 -29.43 -16.96 3.08
CA VAL A 6 -29.85 -15.65 2.57
C VAL A 6 -28.63 -14.90 2.08
N PRO A 7 -28.59 -14.42 0.83
CA PRO A 7 -27.47 -13.63 0.33
C PRO A 7 -27.34 -12.34 1.15
N ARG A 8 -26.19 -12.11 1.77
CA ARG A 8 -25.95 -10.92 2.59
C ARG A 8 -25.74 -9.70 1.71
N PRO A 9 -26.51 -8.61 1.87
CA PRO A 9 -26.34 -7.37 1.12
C PRO A 9 -25.08 -6.56 1.52
N SER A 10 -24.16 -7.16 2.31
CA SER A 10 -23.11 -6.46 3.02
C SER A 10 -21.92 -5.97 2.16
N GLY A 11 -21.66 -6.56 0.99
CA GLY A 11 -20.46 -6.23 0.22
C GLY A 11 -20.50 -4.84 -0.44
N ARG A 12 -21.61 -4.46 -1.05
CA ARG A 12 -21.75 -3.17 -1.77
C ARG A 12 -21.87 -1.99 -0.81
N VAL A 13 -22.70 -2.10 0.21
CA VAL A 13 -22.92 -1.03 1.20
C VAL A 13 -21.62 -0.75 1.96
N MET A 14 -20.95 -1.80 2.44
CA MET A 14 -19.67 -1.65 3.14
C MET A 14 -18.59 -1.05 2.24
N GLY A 15 -18.54 -1.44 0.97
CA GLY A 15 -17.63 -0.85 -0.02
C GLY A 15 -17.86 0.65 -0.24
N THR A 16 -19.13 1.08 -0.27
CA THR A 16 -19.50 2.50 -0.37
C THR A 16 -19.10 3.29 0.86
N ILE A 17 -19.33 2.73 2.06
CA ILE A 17 -18.93 3.36 3.33
C ILE A 17 -17.41 3.48 3.42
N ASP A 18 -16.66 2.43 3.06
CA ASP A 18 -15.19 2.46 3.00
C ASP A 18 -14.69 3.50 1.99
N GLY A 19 -15.34 3.61 0.83
CA GLY A 19 -15.03 4.63 -0.18
C GLY A 19 -15.26 6.05 0.35
N ALA A 20 -16.41 6.29 0.98
CA ALA A 20 -16.72 7.58 1.61
C ALA A 20 -15.72 7.91 2.73
N PHE A 21 -15.37 6.93 3.57
CA PHE A 21 -14.36 7.11 4.61
C PHE A 21 -12.99 7.46 4.04
N PHE A 22 -12.59 6.81 2.92
CA PHE A 22 -11.34 7.12 2.24
C PHE A 22 -11.31 8.55 1.69
N VAL A 23 -12.41 9.01 1.07
CA VAL A 23 -12.54 10.38 0.54
C VAL A 23 -12.51 11.41 1.68
N LEU A 24 -13.29 11.20 2.74
CA LEU A 24 -13.29 12.09 3.91
C LEU A 24 -11.90 12.16 4.56
N ALA A 25 -11.22 11.04 4.72
CA ALA A 25 -9.85 11.02 5.22
C ALA A 25 -8.88 11.81 4.34
N THR A 26 -9.10 11.80 3.02
CA THR A 26 -8.30 12.58 2.07
C THR A 26 -8.57 14.08 2.21
N LEU A 27 -9.82 14.49 2.35
CA LEU A 27 -10.19 15.90 2.57
C LEU A 27 -9.59 16.44 3.88
N VAL A 28 -9.67 15.65 4.95
CA VAL A 28 -9.05 15.97 6.23
C VAL A 28 -7.52 16.11 6.11
N ALA A 29 -6.87 15.22 5.34
CA ALA A 29 -5.44 15.31 5.09
C ALA A 29 -5.04 16.57 4.32
N ILE A 30 -5.84 16.96 3.32
CA ILE A 30 -5.64 18.21 2.56
C ILE A 30 -5.75 19.43 3.48
N TRP A 31 -6.80 19.47 4.31
CA TRP A 31 -6.98 20.55 5.26
C TRP A 31 -5.84 20.63 6.27
N PHE A 32 -5.41 19.50 6.81
CA PHE A 32 -4.28 19.48 7.73
C PHE A 32 -2.95 19.92 7.06
N ALA A 33 -2.74 19.52 5.80
CA ALA A 33 -1.61 20.01 5.01
C ALA A 33 -1.66 21.53 4.84
N TYR A 34 -2.84 22.11 4.62
CA TYR A 34 -3.02 23.57 4.61
C TYR A 34 -2.60 24.23 5.94
N LEU A 35 -2.99 23.65 7.09
CA LEU A 35 -2.57 24.17 8.40
C LEU A 35 -1.05 24.12 8.58
N LEU A 36 -0.42 23.00 8.18
CA LEU A 36 1.06 22.86 8.21
C LEU A 36 1.76 23.90 7.35
N LEU A 37 1.23 24.17 6.16
CA LEU A 37 1.78 25.19 5.27
C LEU A 37 1.64 26.59 5.89
N ARG A 38 0.43 26.91 6.38
CA ARG A 38 0.14 28.19 7.01
C ARG A 38 1.07 28.50 8.18
N GLU A 39 1.25 27.53 9.07
CA GLU A 39 2.17 27.69 10.21
C GLU A 39 3.64 27.71 9.73
N GLY A 40 3.98 26.90 8.72
CA GLY A 40 5.34 26.80 8.19
C GLY A 40 5.84 28.04 7.44
N ILE A 41 4.97 28.90 6.91
CA ILE A 41 5.37 30.17 6.28
C ILE A 41 5.67 31.28 7.31
N THR A 42 5.37 31.06 8.58
CA THR A 42 5.69 32.00 9.65
C THR A 42 7.20 31.97 9.90
N PRO A 43 7.90 33.14 9.87
CA PRO A 43 9.34 33.19 10.09
C PRO A 43 9.72 32.65 11.47
N GLY A 44 10.73 31.77 11.49
CA GLY A 44 11.23 31.15 12.69
C GLY A 44 11.47 29.64 12.51
N TRP A 45 11.59 28.90 13.60
CA TRP A 45 11.78 27.45 13.57
C TRP A 45 10.56 26.72 12.98
N GLN A 46 9.36 27.33 12.96
CA GLN A 46 8.13 26.83 12.31
C GLN A 46 8.34 26.55 10.83
N MET A 47 9.32 27.19 10.17
CA MET A 47 9.68 26.89 8.77
C MET A 47 10.03 25.41 8.54
N LEU A 48 10.42 24.69 9.59
CA LEU A 48 10.62 23.23 9.50
C LEU A 48 9.32 22.45 9.19
N LEU A 49 8.15 23.04 9.51
CA LEU A 49 6.85 22.46 9.15
C LEU A 49 6.63 22.41 7.63
N ILE A 50 7.37 23.20 6.83
CA ILE A 50 7.34 23.09 5.37
C ILE A 50 7.85 21.72 4.90
N LEU A 51 8.84 21.16 5.58
CA LEU A 51 9.31 19.80 5.27
C LEU A 51 8.25 18.76 5.62
N VAL A 52 7.55 18.94 6.75
CA VAL A 52 6.45 18.05 7.17
C VAL A 52 5.27 18.19 6.20
N PHE A 53 4.94 19.42 5.80
CA PHE A 53 3.94 19.70 4.76
C PHE A 53 4.29 19.00 3.45
N TRP A 54 5.52 19.15 2.98
CA TRP A 54 5.96 18.49 1.75
C TRP A 54 5.82 16.95 1.87
N ALA A 55 6.31 16.36 2.96
CA ALA A 55 6.19 14.92 3.19
C ALA A 55 4.72 14.46 3.25
N MET A 56 3.87 15.23 3.93
CA MET A 56 2.42 14.97 4.00
C MET A 56 1.78 14.99 2.62
N VAL A 57 2.06 16.03 1.83
CA VAL A 57 1.51 16.18 0.47
C VAL A 57 2.03 15.07 -0.44
N ALA A 58 3.35 14.85 -0.48
CA ALA A 58 3.97 13.92 -1.41
C ALA A 58 3.61 12.44 -1.12
N TYR A 59 3.52 12.05 0.15
CA TYR A 59 3.40 10.63 0.53
C TYR A 59 2.03 10.24 1.09
N LEU A 60 1.16 11.19 1.45
CA LEU A 60 -0.15 10.89 2.01
C LEU A 60 -1.31 11.51 1.23
N VAL A 61 -1.20 12.76 0.76
CA VAL A 61 -2.29 13.46 0.08
C VAL A 61 -2.33 13.12 -1.41
N LEU A 62 -1.25 13.38 -2.16
CA LEU A 62 -1.19 13.13 -3.61
C LEU A 62 -1.49 11.68 -3.99
N PRO A 63 -0.94 10.65 -3.32
CA PRO A 63 -1.28 9.26 -3.59
C PRO A 63 -2.78 8.98 -3.53
N ARG A 64 -3.46 9.55 -2.53
CA ARG A 64 -4.90 9.38 -2.36
C ARG A 64 -5.70 10.10 -3.44
N ILE A 65 -5.31 11.33 -3.79
CA ILE A 65 -5.93 12.08 -4.89
C ILE A 65 -5.76 11.32 -6.21
N HIS A 66 -4.54 10.88 -6.52
CA HIS A 66 -4.26 10.10 -7.72
C HIS A 66 -5.13 8.85 -7.78
N ARG A 67 -5.26 8.15 -6.66
CA ARG A 67 -6.08 6.95 -6.61
C ARG A 67 -7.57 7.21 -6.83
N ILE A 68 -8.12 8.30 -6.27
CA ILE A 68 -9.52 8.70 -6.53
C ILE A 68 -9.69 9.00 -8.02
N LEU A 69 -8.80 9.81 -8.60
CA LEU A 69 -8.87 10.20 -10.00
C LEU A 69 -8.69 9.00 -10.94
N THR A 70 -7.71 8.16 -10.69
CA THR A 70 -7.48 6.97 -11.53
C THR A 70 -8.62 5.96 -11.44
N GLY A 71 -9.28 5.86 -10.29
CA GLY A 71 -10.49 5.05 -10.14
C GLY A 71 -11.68 5.54 -11.00
N ILE A 72 -11.66 6.83 -11.38
CA ILE A 72 -12.70 7.43 -12.23
C ILE A 72 -12.32 7.33 -13.72
N TYR A 73 -11.05 7.57 -14.07
CA TYR A 73 -10.61 7.76 -15.45
C TYR A 73 -9.95 6.54 -16.09
N LEU A 74 -9.37 5.63 -15.30
CA LEU A 74 -8.70 4.46 -15.86
C LEU A 74 -9.59 3.23 -15.84
N PRO A 75 -9.70 2.52 -16.98
CA PRO A 75 -10.50 1.32 -17.08
C PRO A 75 -9.90 0.16 -16.25
N ASP A 76 -10.77 -0.73 -15.79
CA ASP A 76 -10.38 -1.91 -15.01
C ASP A 76 -9.87 -3.09 -15.86
N TYR A 77 -9.96 -3.00 -17.20
CA TYR A 77 -9.46 -4.04 -18.10
C TYR A 77 -7.96 -3.90 -18.37
N PHE A 78 -7.35 -4.95 -18.90
CA PHE A 78 -5.93 -4.98 -19.25
C PHE A 78 -5.64 -4.02 -20.41
N ILE A 79 -4.69 -3.11 -20.18
CA ILE A 79 -4.24 -2.09 -21.15
C ILE A 79 -2.73 -2.16 -21.42
N GLY A 80 -2.08 -3.29 -21.12
CA GLY A 80 -0.62 -3.43 -21.28
C GLY A 80 0.21 -2.61 -20.29
N ARG A 81 -0.38 -2.12 -19.20
CA ARG A 81 0.31 -1.33 -18.17
C ARG A 81 -0.02 -1.83 -16.78
N THR A 82 0.97 -1.86 -15.93
CA THR A 82 0.80 -2.08 -14.50
C THR A 82 0.24 -0.84 -13.82
N ARG A 83 -0.09 -0.95 -12.53
CA ARG A 83 -0.52 0.19 -11.71
C ARG A 83 0.35 0.29 -10.46
N THR A 84 0.67 1.50 -10.06
CA THR A 84 1.31 1.77 -8.78
C THR A 84 0.31 1.60 -7.63
N VAL A 85 0.80 1.63 -6.38
CA VAL A 85 -0.06 1.67 -5.17
C VAL A 85 -1.04 2.84 -5.22
N ASP A 86 -0.64 3.95 -5.82
CA ASP A 86 -1.42 5.18 -5.96
C ASP A 86 -2.42 5.12 -7.13
N GLY A 87 -2.51 3.97 -7.81
CA GLY A 87 -3.37 3.75 -8.96
C GLY A 87 -2.86 4.33 -10.28
N LEU A 88 -1.74 5.05 -10.28
CA LEU A 88 -1.12 5.58 -11.49
C LEU A 88 -0.62 4.45 -12.39
N LEU A 89 -0.49 4.72 -13.68
CA LEU A 89 0.10 3.78 -14.62
C LEU A 89 1.57 3.55 -14.26
N GLY A 90 1.92 2.30 -14.00
CA GLY A 90 3.29 1.85 -13.71
C GLY A 90 4.04 1.46 -14.99
N ASP A 91 4.89 0.45 -14.86
CA ASP A 91 5.72 -0.07 -15.93
C ASP A 91 4.88 -0.74 -17.03
N PRO A 92 5.33 -0.72 -18.29
CA PRO A 92 4.69 -1.47 -19.36
C PRO A 92 4.82 -2.97 -19.10
N VAL A 93 3.77 -3.71 -19.44
CA VAL A 93 3.81 -5.16 -19.52
C VAL A 93 4.39 -5.49 -20.89
N ASN A 94 5.66 -5.92 -20.92
CA ASN A 94 6.45 -6.04 -22.16
C ASN A 94 6.95 -7.47 -22.44
N LEU A 95 6.54 -8.46 -21.62
CA LEU A 95 6.90 -9.86 -21.80
C LEU A 95 5.74 -10.79 -21.44
N GLY A 96 5.59 -11.89 -22.18
CA GLY A 96 4.77 -13.04 -21.83
C GLY A 96 5.63 -14.29 -21.64
N LEU A 97 5.19 -15.24 -20.79
CA LEU A 97 5.86 -16.53 -20.63
C LEU A 97 4.82 -17.66 -20.61
N ILE A 98 5.20 -18.78 -21.19
CA ILE A 98 4.47 -20.05 -21.12
C ILE A 98 5.31 -21.00 -20.28
N GLY A 99 4.72 -21.56 -19.22
CA GLY A 99 5.41 -22.48 -18.32
C GLY A 99 4.97 -22.36 -16.86
N THR A 100 5.49 -23.26 -16.05
CA THR A 100 5.20 -23.31 -14.61
C THR A 100 6.01 -22.27 -13.83
N SER A 101 5.59 -21.96 -12.62
CA SER A 101 6.35 -21.10 -11.68
C SER A 101 7.77 -21.63 -11.46
N ALA A 102 7.92 -22.96 -11.32
CA ALA A 102 9.22 -23.60 -11.14
C ALA A 102 10.17 -23.34 -12.33
N GLN A 103 9.66 -23.44 -13.56
CA GLN A 103 10.44 -23.15 -14.78
C GLN A 103 10.85 -21.67 -14.85
N VAL A 104 9.96 -20.73 -14.49
CA VAL A 104 10.31 -19.32 -14.44
C VAL A 104 11.40 -19.06 -13.39
N HIS A 105 11.29 -19.64 -12.21
CA HIS A 105 12.30 -19.49 -11.16
C HIS A 105 13.66 -20.09 -11.60
N GLU A 106 13.65 -21.28 -12.18
CA GLU A 106 14.86 -21.95 -12.63
C GLU A 106 15.60 -21.15 -13.70
N VAL A 107 14.89 -20.71 -14.75
CA VAL A 107 15.52 -19.98 -15.84
C VAL A 107 16.04 -18.61 -15.40
N MET A 108 15.34 -17.91 -14.52
CA MET A 108 15.77 -16.60 -14.02
C MET A 108 17.03 -16.73 -13.17
N VAL A 109 17.10 -17.74 -12.30
CA VAL A 109 18.31 -17.98 -11.49
C VAL A 109 19.48 -18.42 -12.39
N ALA A 110 19.26 -19.33 -13.34
CA ALA A 110 20.28 -19.73 -14.31
C ALA A 110 20.79 -18.56 -15.16
N ALA A 111 19.92 -17.60 -15.49
CA ALA A 111 20.25 -16.38 -16.21
C ALA A 111 20.95 -15.31 -15.33
N GLY A 112 21.30 -15.62 -14.08
CA GLY A 112 22.04 -14.74 -13.18
C GLY A 112 21.20 -13.65 -12.50
N TRP A 113 19.85 -13.82 -12.49
CA TRP A 113 18.96 -12.90 -11.79
C TRP A 113 18.76 -13.31 -10.34
N THR A 114 18.68 -12.32 -9.45
CA THR A 114 18.47 -12.53 -8.02
C THR A 114 17.02 -12.20 -7.67
N ARG A 115 16.34 -13.11 -6.97
CA ARG A 115 14.97 -12.86 -6.50
C ARG A 115 14.97 -11.73 -5.47
N ALA A 116 14.10 -10.75 -5.65
CA ALA A 116 13.92 -9.64 -4.73
C ALA A 116 13.21 -10.10 -3.46
N ASP A 117 13.65 -9.58 -2.30
CA ASP A 117 13.00 -9.81 -1.02
C ASP A 117 11.60 -9.18 -0.98
N GLU A 118 10.73 -9.72 -0.14
CA GLU A 118 9.46 -9.05 0.15
C GLU A 118 9.66 -7.76 0.93
N LEU A 119 8.82 -6.76 0.62
CA LEU A 119 8.82 -5.48 1.36
C LEU A 119 8.23 -5.70 2.76
N THR A 120 9.09 -5.74 3.76
CA THR A 120 8.77 -5.87 5.19
C THR A 120 9.39 -4.71 5.97
N MET A 121 8.98 -4.52 7.24
CA MET A 121 9.64 -3.53 8.11
C MET A 121 11.14 -3.79 8.28
N ARG A 122 11.53 -5.08 8.32
CA ARG A 122 12.94 -5.48 8.46
C ARG A 122 13.72 -5.17 7.18
N SER A 123 13.19 -5.51 6.00
CA SER A 123 13.84 -5.21 4.72
C SER A 123 13.89 -3.70 4.46
N GLY A 124 12.83 -2.94 4.81
CA GLY A 124 12.83 -1.48 4.74
C GLY A 124 13.92 -0.84 5.62
N GLY A 125 14.04 -1.28 6.87
CA GLY A 125 15.12 -0.82 7.77
C GLY A 125 16.52 -1.16 7.25
N ARG A 126 16.68 -2.34 6.61
CA ARG A 126 17.92 -2.75 5.97
C ARG A 126 18.27 -1.88 4.77
N ILE A 127 17.29 -1.52 3.92
CA ILE A 127 17.52 -0.59 2.80
C ILE A 127 18.11 0.72 3.31
N VAL A 128 17.48 1.33 4.33
CA VAL A 128 17.96 2.59 4.90
C VAL A 128 19.39 2.44 5.45
N ALA A 129 19.65 1.38 6.22
CA ALA A 129 20.97 1.14 6.82
C ALA A 129 22.05 0.91 5.75
N ASP A 130 21.75 0.12 4.70
CA ASP A 130 22.72 -0.21 3.65
C ASP A 130 22.92 0.98 2.71
N THR A 131 21.89 1.79 2.42
CA THR A 131 21.99 3.04 1.67
C THR A 131 22.91 4.03 2.38
N VAL A 132 22.71 4.25 3.70
CA VAL A 132 23.57 5.14 4.51
C VAL A 132 25.02 4.65 4.53
N ARG A 133 25.23 3.33 4.56
CA ARG A 133 26.56 2.71 4.59
C ARG A 133 27.16 2.50 3.20
N ARG A 134 26.47 2.88 2.13
CA ARG A 134 26.84 2.63 0.72
C ARG A 134 27.16 1.16 0.43
N ARG A 135 26.40 0.25 1.02
CA ARG A 135 26.53 -1.19 0.80
C ARG A 135 25.52 -1.64 -0.25
N SER A 136 25.93 -2.60 -1.08
CA SER A 136 25.00 -3.27 -2.00
C SER A 136 24.03 -4.17 -1.23
N TYR A 137 22.79 -4.20 -1.71
CA TYR A 137 21.74 -5.10 -1.24
C TYR A 137 21.08 -5.77 -2.46
N PRO A 138 21.68 -6.86 -2.97
CA PRO A 138 21.20 -7.51 -4.20
C PRO A 138 19.77 -8.01 -4.15
N GLN A 139 19.25 -8.35 -2.97
CA GLN A 139 17.87 -8.78 -2.76
C GLN A 139 16.95 -7.63 -2.32
N ALA A 140 17.34 -6.37 -2.49
CA ALA A 140 16.53 -5.24 -2.04
C ALA A 140 15.09 -5.34 -2.59
N PRO A 141 14.06 -5.10 -1.74
CA PRO A 141 12.69 -5.13 -2.21
C PRO A 141 12.44 -4.11 -3.30
N VAL A 142 11.66 -4.51 -4.31
CA VAL A 142 11.16 -3.60 -5.34
C VAL A 142 9.80 -3.03 -4.96
N SER A 143 9.50 -1.82 -5.42
CA SER A 143 8.19 -1.19 -5.21
C SER A 143 7.07 -2.07 -5.77
N PRO A 144 5.97 -2.27 -5.01
CA PRO A 144 4.88 -3.09 -5.47
C PRO A 144 4.15 -2.43 -6.65
N LEU A 145 3.94 -3.21 -7.71
CA LEU A 145 3.06 -2.88 -8.82
C LEU A 145 1.88 -3.85 -8.87
N PHE A 146 0.80 -3.41 -9.46
CA PHE A 146 -0.47 -4.13 -9.48
C PHE A 146 -0.91 -4.41 -10.91
N LEU A 147 -1.33 -5.65 -11.13
CA LEU A 147 -2.00 -6.11 -12.34
C LEU A 147 -3.06 -7.13 -11.92
N PHE A 148 -4.15 -7.28 -12.68
CA PHE A 148 -5.27 -8.17 -12.29
C PHE A 148 -5.80 -7.91 -10.86
N ARG A 149 -5.76 -6.64 -10.40
CA ARG A 149 -6.14 -6.21 -9.03
C ARG A 149 -5.31 -6.85 -7.90
N ARG A 150 -4.15 -7.40 -8.19
CA ARG A 150 -3.23 -8.00 -7.22
C ARG A 150 -1.80 -7.55 -7.46
N ARG A 151 -0.99 -7.59 -6.42
CA ARG A 151 0.45 -7.34 -6.48
C ARG A 151 1.13 -8.40 -7.35
N GLN A 152 2.33 -8.09 -7.88
CA GLN A 152 3.19 -9.08 -8.52
C GLN A 152 3.39 -10.31 -7.60
N ASP A 153 3.45 -11.49 -8.21
CA ASP A 153 3.69 -12.73 -7.47
C ASP A 153 5.13 -12.78 -6.96
N PHE A 154 6.08 -12.36 -7.79
CA PHE A 154 7.49 -12.23 -7.45
C PHE A 154 8.18 -11.23 -8.38
N ALA A 155 9.41 -10.85 -8.03
CA ALA A 155 10.27 -10.02 -8.86
C ALA A 155 11.71 -10.52 -8.83
N TYR A 156 12.42 -10.25 -9.90
CA TYR A 156 13.85 -10.51 -10.03
C TYR A 156 14.59 -9.21 -10.35
N GLN A 157 15.84 -9.15 -9.97
CA GLN A 157 16.72 -8.02 -10.24
C GLN A 157 18.15 -8.48 -10.49
N GLN A 158 18.88 -7.65 -11.24
CA GLN A 158 20.28 -7.85 -11.51
C GLN A 158 20.98 -6.49 -11.33
N GLU A 159 22.02 -6.45 -10.48
CA GLU A 159 22.78 -5.25 -10.24
C GLU A 159 23.78 -5.01 -11.36
N VAL A 160 23.96 -3.74 -11.72
CA VAL A 160 25.04 -3.33 -12.62
C VAL A 160 26.32 -3.16 -11.80
N ALA A 161 27.39 -3.79 -12.22
CA ALA A 161 28.67 -3.76 -11.52
C ALA A 161 29.13 -2.33 -11.21
N GLY A 162 29.36 -2.05 -9.93
CA GLY A 162 29.84 -0.76 -9.43
C GLY A 162 28.80 0.34 -9.23
N SER A 163 27.50 0.07 -9.46
CA SER A 163 26.44 1.06 -9.27
C SER A 163 25.27 0.54 -8.44
N PRO A 164 25.15 0.90 -7.15
CA PRO A 164 24.03 0.46 -6.31
C PRO A 164 22.68 1.12 -6.69
N SER A 165 22.69 2.15 -7.54
CA SER A 165 21.50 2.87 -7.99
C SER A 165 20.98 2.44 -9.36
N GLN A 166 21.77 1.64 -10.10
CA GLN A 166 21.40 1.12 -11.41
C GLN A 166 21.09 -0.36 -11.30
N ARG A 167 19.91 -0.74 -11.75
CA ARG A 167 19.42 -2.13 -11.62
C ARG A 167 18.51 -2.48 -12.78
N HIS A 168 18.72 -3.67 -13.29
CA HIS A 168 17.75 -4.38 -14.09
C HIS A 168 16.72 -5.01 -13.16
N HIS A 169 15.43 -4.90 -13.47
CA HIS A 169 14.42 -5.64 -12.73
C HIS A 169 13.21 -6.00 -13.57
N VAL A 170 12.62 -7.13 -13.21
CA VAL A 170 11.43 -7.67 -13.85
C VAL A 170 10.47 -8.18 -12.80
N ARG A 171 9.18 -7.88 -12.99
CA ARG A 171 8.07 -8.30 -12.12
C ARG A 171 7.16 -9.22 -12.88
N PHE A 172 6.67 -10.27 -12.20
CA PHE A 172 5.86 -11.31 -12.80
C PHE A 172 4.48 -11.40 -12.16
N TRP A 173 3.48 -11.64 -13.00
CA TRP A 173 2.09 -11.92 -12.60
C TRP A 173 1.62 -13.17 -13.29
N LYS A 174 1.12 -14.16 -12.52
CA LYS A 174 0.45 -15.31 -13.07
C LYS A 174 -0.88 -14.89 -13.70
N CYS A 175 -1.16 -15.31 -14.91
CA CYS A 175 -2.42 -14.99 -15.56
C CYS A 175 -3.60 -15.70 -14.87
N PRO A 176 -4.78 -15.06 -14.79
CA PRO A 176 -5.98 -15.75 -14.31
C PRO A 176 -6.32 -16.96 -15.20
N PRO A 177 -6.91 -18.02 -14.64
CA PRO A 177 -7.31 -19.20 -15.44
C PRO A 177 -8.19 -18.81 -16.63
N GLY A 178 -7.81 -19.25 -17.82
CA GLY A 178 -8.52 -18.97 -19.06
C GLY A 178 -8.39 -17.55 -19.60
N TRP A 179 -7.56 -16.71 -18.98
CA TRP A 179 -7.28 -15.38 -19.49
C TRP A 179 -6.40 -15.42 -20.73
N LEU A 180 -6.73 -14.59 -21.70
CA LEU A 180 -5.97 -14.46 -22.94
C LEU A 180 -5.48 -13.01 -23.10
N LEU A 181 -4.28 -12.85 -23.66
CA LEU A 181 -3.82 -11.56 -24.14
C LEU A 181 -4.76 -11.03 -25.22
N PRO A 182 -4.87 -9.71 -25.38
CA PRO A 182 -5.50 -9.11 -26.55
C PRO A 182 -4.99 -9.78 -27.85
N GLY A 183 -5.90 -10.17 -28.73
CA GLY A 183 -5.57 -10.98 -29.90
C GLY A 183 -5.71 -12.50 -29.70
N GLY A 184 -6.07 -12.96 -28.48
CA GLY A 184 -6.40 -14.37 -28.21
C GLY A 184 -5.21 -15.27 -27.90
N PHE A 185 -4.06 -14.75 -27.55
CA PHE A 185 -2.87 -15.51 -27.22
C PHE A 185 -2.90 -15.97 -25.75
N ALA A 186 -2.71 -17.28 -25.54
CA ALA A 186 -2.56 -17.84 -24.20
C ALA A 186 -1.13 -17.66 -23.68
N VAL A 187 -1.02 -17.20 -22.44
CA VAL A 187 0.22 -17.14 -21.67
C VAL A 187 -0.07 -17.50 -20.21
N ASP A 188 0.90 -18.10 -19.52
CA ASP A 188 0.77 -18.44 -18.11
C ASP A 188 1.18 -17.26 -17.21
N TRP A 189 2.13 -16.46 -17.69
CA TRP A 189 2.68 -15.30 -16.99
C TRP A 189 2.78 -14.11 -17.91
N VAL A 190 2.60 -12.94 -17.34
CA VAL A 190 3.01 -11.69 -17.94
C VAL A 190 4.03 -10.99 -17.04
N ALA A 191 4.94 -10.25 -17.65
CA ALA A 191 5.99 -9.59 -16.92
C ALA A 191 6.19 -8.14 -17.39
N ALA A 192 6.75 -7.34 -16.48
CA ALA A 192 7.16 -5.97 -16.73
C ALA A 192 8.63 -5.80 -16.36
N GLY A 193 9.48 -5.66 -17.36
CA GLY A 193 10.91 -5.41 -17.25
C GLY A 193 11.22 -3.94 -17.43
N THR A 194 12.03 -3.35 -16.53
CA THR A 194 12.48 -1.97 -16.59
C THR A 194 13.89 -1.83 -15.99
N PHE A 195 14.65 -0.89 -16.51
CA PHE A 195 15.97 -0.56 -16.01
C PHE A 195 15.93 0.73 -15.18
N ASP A 196 16.34 0.64 -13.91
CA ASP A 196 16.53 1.81 -13.04
C ASP A 196 17.85 2.46 -13.34
N ARG A 197 17.79 3.70 -13.82
CA ARG A 197 18.96 4.48 -14.22
C ARG A 197 19.53 5.32 -13.07
N SER A 198 18.66 5.82 -12.20
CA SER A 198 19.04 6.70 -11.10
C SER A 198 17.90 6.86 -10.10
N VAL A 199 18.18 7.51 -8.96
CA VAL A 199 17.18 7.97 -8.00
C VAL A 199 17.04 9.48 -8.11
N GLY A 200 15.82 10.00 -8.09
CA GLY A 200 15.57 11.44 -8.20
C GLY A 200 14.16 11.84 -7.74
N LEU A 201 13.95 13.15 -7.65
CA LEU A 201 12.64 13.72 -7.33
C LEU A 201 11.72 13.65 -8.55
N SER A 202 10.54 13.07 -8.39
CA SER A 202 9.46 13.16 -9.37
C SER A 202 8.72 14.47 -9.16
N LEU A 203 8.65 15.32 -10.19
CA LEU A 203 7.86 16.56 -10.11
C LEU A 203 6.35 16.30 -10.19
N PHE A 204 5.94 15.11 -10.64
CA PHE A 204 4.54 14.75 -10.75
C PHE A 204 3.96 14.23 -9.41
N THR A 205 4.72 13.40 -8.70
CA THR A 205 4.30 12.85 -7.40
C THR A 205 4.92 13.59 -6.21
N LEU A 206 5.89 14.46 -6.45
CA LEU A 206 6.75 15.11 -5.45
C LEU A 206 7.52 14.13 -4.56
N GLN A 207 7.64 12.86 -4.98
CA GLN A 207 8.30 11.80 -4.26
C GLN A 207 9.72 11.57 -4.77
N ILE A 208 10.61 11.13 -3.89
CA ILE A 208 11.89 10.56 -4.28
C ILE A 208 11.63 9.15 -4.79
N THR A 209 11.95 8.88 -6.05
CA THR A 209 11.68 7.62 -6.73
C THR A 209 12.81 7.24 -7.67
N HIS A 210 12.83 5.96 -8.08
CA HIS A 210 13.69 5.52 -9.14
C HIS A 210 13.25 6.10 -10.48
N LYS A 211 14.22 6.49 -11.30
CA LYS A 211 14.05 6.96 -12.67
C LYS A 211 14.38 5.82 -13.60
N ILE A 212 13.40 5.35 -14.35
CA ILE A 212 13.61 4.29 -15.34
C ILE A 212 14.24 4.82 -16.63
N ASP A 213 14.87 3.93 -17.38
CA ASP A 213 15.23 4.26 -18.75
C ASP A 213 13.97 4.43 -19.59
N GLN A 214 14.01 5.37 -20.52
CA GLN A 214 12.84 5.66 -21.37
C GLN A 214 12.59 4.56 -22.39
N ASP A 215 13.64 3.88 -22.85
CA ASP A 215 13.55 2.78 -23.80
C ASP A 215 13.41 1.46 -23.05
N THR A 216 12.16 1.02 -22.92
CA THR A 216 11.84 -0.21 -22.17
C THR A 216 12.09 -1.49 -22.98
N ASP A 217 12.33 -1.35 -24.28
CA ASP A 217 12.61 -2.50 -25.17
C ASP A 217 14.04 -3.00 -24.96
N VAL A 218 14.97 -2.10 -24.66
CA VAL A 218 16.35 -2.48 -24.29
C VAL A 218 16.37 -3.41 -23.09
N GLU A 219 15.57 -3.11 -22.08
CA GLU A 219 15.47 -4.00 -20.90
C GLU A 219 14.75 -5.30 -21.21
N ARG A 220 13.66 -5.24 -21.98
CA ARG A 220 12.95 -6.43 -22.47
C ARG A 220 13.90 -7.37 -23.20
N ASP A 221 14.68 -6.83 -24.12
CA ASP A 221 15.62 -7.60 -24.95
C ASP A 221 16.77 -8.15 -24.10
N HIS A 222 17.27 -7.38 -23.12
CA HIS A 222 18.25 -7.87 -22.14
C HIS A 222 17.75 -9.09 -21.37
N ILE A 223 16.49 -9.07 -20.90
CA ILE A 223 15.88 -10.23 -20.21
C ILE A 223 15.85 -11.42 -21.13
N ILE A 224 15.40 -11.26 -22.38
CA ILE A 224 15.35 -12.33 -23.39
C ILE A 224 16.74 -12.90 -23.65
N ASP A 225 17.72 -12.05 -23.83
CA ASP A 225 19.09 -12.45 -24.13
C ASP A 225 19.72 -13.23 -22.99
N THR A 226 19.53 -12.79 -21.73
CA THR A 226 20.04 -13.53 -20.58
C THR A 226 19.34 -14.89 -20.41
N VAL A 227 18.04 -14.98 -20.68
CA VAL A 227 17.29 -16.23 -20.67
C VAL A 227 17.78 -17.17 -21.77
N ARG A 228 17.99 -16.68 -23.00
CA ARG A 228 18.52 -17.47 -24.12
C ARG A 228 19.95 -17.96 -23.88
N GLN A 229 20.77 -17.16 -23.23
CA GLN A 229 22.13 -17.59 -22.85
C GLN A 229 22.12 -18.71 -21.83
N ALA A 230 21.18 -18.68 -20.89
CA ALA A 230 21.04 -19.69 -19.85
C ALA A 230 20.32 -20.97 -20.34
N ALA A 231 19.38 -20.83 -21.26
CA ALA A 231 18.57 -21.91 -21.85
C ALA A 231 18.43 -21.69 -23.37
N PRO A 232 19.44 -22.08 -24.18
CA PRO A 232 19.44 -21.85 -25.63
C PRO A 232 18.28 -22.51 -26.40
N GLU A 233 17.65 -23.50 -25.80
CA GLU A 233 16.54 -24.26 -26.39
C GLU A 233 15.18 -23.56 -26.25
N VAL A 234 15.08 -22.48 -25.47
CA VAL A 234 13.80 -21.76 -25.33
C VAL A 234 13.42 -21.07 -26.64
N SER A 235 12.17 -21.19 -27.01
CA SER A 235 11.63 -20.48 -28.16
C SER A 235 11.05 -19.14 -27.74
N VAL A 236 11.21 -18.12 -28.60
CA VAL A 236 10.61 -16.80 -28.39
C VAL A 236 9.80 -16.44 -29.63
N ARG A 237 8.50 -16.20 -29.38
CA ARG A 237 7.55 -15.74 -30.39
C ARG A 237 7.21 -14.30 -30.13
N VAL A 238 7.27 -13.46 -31.13
CA VAL A 238 6.94 -12.03 -31.02
C VAL A 238 5.54 -11.76 -31.59
N ILE A 239 4.73 -11.01 -30.85
CA ILE A 239 3.49 -10.41 -31.35
C ILE A 239 3.83 -8.96 -31.73
N GLU A 240 3.94 -8.70 -33.03
CA GLU A 240 4.28 -7.37 -33.54
C GLU A 240 3.16 -6.36 -33.27
N GLY A 241 3.55 -5.13 -32.90
CA GLY A 241 2.62 -4.02 -32.70
C GLY A 241 1.53 -4.24 -31.64
N PHE A 242 1.81 -5.09 -30.64
CA PHE A 242 0.86 -5.41 -29.57
C PHE A 242 0.47 -4.18 -28.75
N SER A 243 1.40 -3.27 -28.49
CA SER A 243 1.19 -2.06 -27.70
C SER A 243 1.42 -0.81 -28.55
N ALA A 244 0.39 0.01 -28.71
CA ALA A 244 0.48 1.27 -29.48
C ALA A 244 1.15 2.43 -28.70
N GLY A 245 1.92 2.18 -27.64
CA GLY A 245 2.53 3.24 -26.85
C GLY A 245 1.52 4.16 -26.15
N TYR A 246 0.31 3.65 -25.90
CA TYR A 246 -0.76 4.36 -25.22
C TYR A 246 -0.29 4.85 -23.84
N HIS A 247 -0.17 6.15 -23.66
CA HIS A 247 0.48 6.83 -22.54
C HIS A 247 2.02 6.72 -22.52
N SER A 248 2.65 7.71 -23.07
CA SER A 248 4.10 7.84 -23.16
C SER A 248 4.83 8.15 -21.85
N ARG A 249 4.15 8.06 -20.69
CA ARG A 249 4.75 8.30 -19.36
C ARG A 249 4.26 7.30 -18.33
N ASN A 250 5.14 6.99 -17.37
CA ASN A 250 4.74 6.26 -16.15
C ASN A 250 4.22 7.21 -15.07
N GLY A 251 3.72 6.64 -13.96
CA GLY A 251 3.23 7.40 -12.81
C GLY A 251 4.28 8.26 -12.10
N GLY A 252 5.56 7.97 -12.27
CA GLY A 252 6.67 8.81 -11.81
C GLY A 252 6.97 9.99 -12.73
N GLY A 253 6.29 10.08 -13.89
CA GLY A 253 6.49 11.11 -14.90
C GLY A 253 7.60 10.80 -15.91
N ASP A 254 8.24 9.63 -15.83
CA ASP A 254 9.28 9.22 -16.79
C ASP A 254 8.66 8.86 -18.14
N ARG A 255 9.32 9.24 -19.21
CA ARG A 255 8.90 8.88 -20.56
C ARG A 255 9.11 7.40 -20.81
N ILE A 256 8.20 6.81 -21.59
CA ILE A 256 8.30 5.43 -22.06
C ILE A 256 8.32 5.46 -23.59
N ARG A 257 9.29 4.77 -24.17
CA ARG A 257 9.39 4.43 -25.57
C ARG A 257 9.35 2.92 -25.72
N THR A 258 8.63 2.46 -26.73
CA THR A 258 8.56 1.04 -27.08
C THR A 258 8.28 0.93 -28.58
N ASP A 259 8.79 -0.12 -29.22
CA ASP A 259 8.41 -0.53 -30.57
C ASP A 259 6.99 -1.10 -30.62
N GLY A 260 6.44 -1.43 -29.44
CA GLY A 260 5.11 -2.02 -29.30
C GLY A 260 5.07 -3.54 -29.40
N ASP A 261 6.19 -4.18 -29.67
CA ASP A 261 6.29 -5.62 -29.82
C ASP A 261 6.20 -6.33 -28.47
N PHE A 262 5.56 -7.50 -28.46
CA PHE A 262 5.35 -8.30 -27.25
C PHE A 262 5.89 -9.71 -27.46
N PRO A 263 7.11 -10.02 -27.01
CA PRO A 263 7.68 -11.34 -27.05
C PRO A 263 7.06 -12.26 -25.99
N ILE A 264 6.86 -13.53 -26.39
CA ILE A 264 6.42 -14.63 -25.53
C ILE A 264 7.52 -15.65 -25.50
N ILE A 265 8.06 -15.94 -24.31
CA ILE A 265 9.10 -16.96 -24.07
C ILE A 265 8.40 -18.27 -23.70
N ASP A 266 8.66 -19.33 -24.45
CA ASP A 266 8.16 -20.66 -24.13
C ASP A 266 9.22 -21.44 -23.33
N LEU A 267 8.91 -21.74 -22.08
CA LEU A 267 9.78 -22.43 -21.13
C LEU A 267 9.51 -23.95 -21.07
N ALA A 268 8.76 -24.52 -22.02
CA ALA A 268 8.41 -25.96 -21.98
C ALA A 268 9.64 -26.86 -21.94
N THR A 269 10.76 -26.42 -22.50
CA THR A 269 12.04 -27.13 -22.52
C THR A 269 12.86 -27.01 -21.23
N VAL A 270 12.55 -26.01 -20.39
CA VAL A 270 13.27 -25.76 -19.14
C VAL A 270 12.87 -26.83 -18.10
N PRO A 271 13.82 -27.54 -17.49
CA PRO A 271 13.52 -28.52 -16.45
C PRO A 271 12.79 -27.87 -15.27
N ALA A 272 11.63 -28.42 -14.89
CA ALA A 272 10.95 -28.01 -13.67
C ALA A 272 11.59 -28.69 -12.46
N VAL A 273 12.55 -28.07 -11.82
CA VAL A 273 12.96 -28.52 -10.49
C VAL A 273 11.81 -28.20 -9.54
N ALA A 274 11.34 -29.19 -8.78
CA ALA A 274 10.26 -29.01 -7.83
C ALA A 274 10.69 -28.01 -6.73
N VAL A 275 10.53 -26.74 -7.01
CA VAL A 275 10.57 -25.71 -5.98
C VAL A 275 9.28 -25.92 -5.19
N VAL A 276 9.41 -26.29 -3.93
CA VAL A 276 8.30 -26.21 -2.99
C VAL A 276 7.89 -24.72 -3.00
N GLU A 277 6.81 -24.41 -3.73
CA GLU A 277 6.18 -23.10 -3.59
C GLU A 277 5.89 -22.94 -2.09
N GLU A 278 6.71 -22.17 -1.40
CA GLU A 278 6.25 -21.67 -0.12
C GLU A 278 4.96 -20.91 -0.43
N PRO A 279 3.80 -21.40 0.05
CA PRO A 279 2.57 -20.67 -0.16
C PRO A 279 2.86 -19.28 0.34
N ALA A 280 2.56 -18.24 -0.48
CA ALA A 280 2.68 -16.87 -0.08
C ALA A 280 1.95 -16.78 1.25
N THR A 281 2.70 -16.86 2.33
CA THR A 281 2.18 -16.82 3.68
C THR A 281 1.57 -15.45 3.80
N ALA A 282 0.27 -15.36 3.51
CA ALA A 282 -0.54 -14.27 3.97
C ALA A 282 -0.35 -14.29 5.49
N THR A 283 0.71 -13.63 5.95
CA THR A 283 1.02 -13.54 7.36
C THR A 283 -0.24 -12.97 7.98
N GLY A 284 -0.93 -13.75 8.83
CA GLY A 284 -2.13 -13.30 9.55
C GLY A 284 -1.84 -12.14 10.52
N ARG A 285 -0.68 -11.47 10.32
CA ARG A 285 -0.24 -10.31 11.07
C ARG A 285 -0.91 -9.04 10.55
N PRO A 286 -1.38 -8.19 11.47
CA PRO A 286 -1.96 -6.92 11.08
C PRO A 286 -0.92 -6.04 10.37
N PRO A 287 -1.31 -5.32 9.30
CA PRO A 287 -0.43 -4.40 8.59
C PRO A 287 -0.04 -3.22 9.51
N VAL A 288 1.08 -2.59 9.19
CA VAL A 288 1.64 -1.47 9.97
C VAL A 288 0.61 -0.36 10.21
N GLN A 289 -0.22 -0.07 9.23
CA GLN A 289 -1.28 0.93 9.32
C GLN A 289 -2.32 0.56 10.40
N THR A 290 -2.72 -0.71 10.46
CA THR A 290 -3.62 -1.20 11.50
C THR A 290 -2.94 -1.14 12.88
N VAL A 291 -1.68 -1.58 12.96
CA VAL A 291 -0.91 -1.53 14.22
C VAL A 291 -0.79 -0.08 14.70
N PHE A 292 -0.38 0.84 13.83
CA PHE A 292 -0.27 2.26 14.17
C PHE A 292 -1.61 2.83 14.68
N GLY A 293 -2.70 2.66 13.91
CA GLY A 293 -4.01 3.18 14.31
C GLY A 293 -4.51 2.59 15.63
N THR A 294 -4.28 1.30 15.87
CA THR A 294 -4.69 0.65 17.13
C THR A 294 -3.84 1.04 18.33
N VAL A 295 -2.53 1.23 18.16
CA VAL A 295 -1.63 1.73 19.21
C VAL A 295 -2.04 3.14 19.62
N VAL A 296 -2.22 4.05 18.67
CA VAL A 296 -2.64 5.42 18.95
C VAL A 296 -3.99 5.47 19.66
N ALA A 297 -4.97 4.70 19.19
CA ALA A 297 -6.28 4.63 19.82
C ALA A 297 -6.21 4.04 21.23
N THR A 298 -5.36 3.04 21.45
CA THR A 298 -5.14 2.48 22.79
C THR A 298 -4.54 3.52 23.73
N LEU A 299 -3.52 4.26 23.29
CA LEU A 299 -2.92 5.34 24.08
C LEU A 299 -3.93 6.44 24.40
N ARG A 300 -4.76 6.85 23.43
CA ARG A 300 -5.84 7.80 23.63
C ARG A 300 -6.87 7.27 24.64
N GLY A 301 -7.29 6.03 24.50
CA GLY A 301 -8.21 5.39 25.44
C GLY A 301 -7.65 5.34 26.87
N LEU A 302 -6.38 4.98 27.03
CA LEU A 302 -5.70 5.00 28.32
C LEU A 302 -5.63 6.42 28.91
N SER A 303 -5.40 7.45 28.08
CA SER A 303 -5.43 8.85 28.52
C SER A 303 -6.79 9.26 29.03
N TYR A 304 -7.88 8.83 28.38
CA TYR A 304 -9.25 9.08 28.85
C TYR A 304 -9.54 8.34 30.15
N LEU A 305 -9.07 7.10 30.31
CA LEU A 305 -9.22 6.35 31.57
C LEU A 305 -8.46 7.02 32.72
N LEU A 306 -7.26 7.51 32.45
CA LEU A 306 -6.48 8.28 33.43
C LEU A 306 -7.21 9.57 33.81
N LEU A 307 -7.73 10.31 32.85
CA LEU A 307 -8.48 11.52 33.09
C LEU A 307 -9.77 11.24 33.90
N SER A 308 -10.48 10.17 33.55
CA SER A 308 -11.61 9.70 34.35
C SER A 308 -11.21 9.42 35.81
N ALA A 309 -10.10 8.70 36.02
CA ALA A 309 -9.61 8.40 37.35
C ALA A 309 -9.27 9.68 38.15
N VAL A 310 -8.73 10.70 37.51
CA VAL A 310 -8.46 12.01 38.13
C VAL A 310 -9.78 12.69 38.55
N PHE A 311 -10.81 12.72 37.68
CA PHE A 311 -12.12 13.26 38.02
C PHE A 311 -12.74 12.53 39.22
N TRP A 312 -12.71 11.19 39.21
CA TRP A 312 -13.22 10.42 40.34
C TRP A 312 -12.41 10.63 41.63
N LEU A 313 -11.07 10.80 41.52
CA LEU A 313 -10.23 11.12 42.68
C LEU A 313 -10.64 12.48 43.30
N VAL A 314 -10.86 13.50 42.46
CA VAL A 314 -11.32 14.82 42.91
C VAL A 314 -12.70 14.75 43.58
N VAL A 315 -13.61 13.98 42.98
CA VAL A 315 -14.98 13.76 43.51
C VAL A 315 -14.96 13.09 44.89
N PHE A 316 -14.02 12.17 45.14
CA PHE A 316 -13.92 11.44 46.42
C PHE A 316 -12.94 12.04 47.43
N LEU A 317 -12.27 13.18 47.10
CA LEU A 317 -11.50 13.91 48.10
C LEU A 317 -12.46 14.51 49.17
N PRO A 318 -12.11 14.42 50.43
CA PRO A 318 -13.04 14.78 51.51
C PRO A 318 -13.00 16.30 51.80
N ASP A 319 -13.56 17.12 50.92
CA ASP A 319 -13.70 18.56 51.14
C ASP A 319 -15.04 18.95 51.80
N GLY A 320 -15.89 17.96 52.16
CA GLY A 320 -17.15 18.18 52.85
C GLY A 320 -18.31 18.75 52.02
N GLU A 321 -18.08 19.13 50.80
CA GLU A 321 -19.07 19.59 49.84
C GLU A 321 -19.51 18.46 48.89
N THR A 322 -20.80 18.49 48.50
CA THR A 322 -21.31 17.59 47.47
C THR A 322 -20.59 17.89 46.12
N PRO A 323 -19.99 16.89 45.46
CA PRO A 323 -19.30 17.11 44.21
C PRO A 323 -20.31 17.67 43.18
N PRO A 324 -19.89 18.64 42.31
CA PRO A 324 -20.72 19.13 41.23
C PRO A 324 -21.12 17.97 40.30
N ASP A 325 -22.40 17.88 39.92
CA ASP A 325 -22.90 16.89 38.96
C ASP A 325 -22.10 16.81 37.67
N GLU A 326 -21.52 17.95 37.27
CA GLU A 326 -20.63 18.06 36.10
C GLU A 326 -19.38 17.20 36.21
N LEU A 327 -18.74 17.11 37.38
CA LEU A 327 -17.55 16.30 37.60
C LEU A 327 -17.89 14.80 37.56
N LEU A 328 -19.04 14.41 38.12
CA LEU A 328 -19.54 13.04 38.03
C LEU A 328 -19.81 12.65 36.59
N PHE A 329 -20.47 13.54 35.83
CA PHE A 329 -20.73 13.33 34.41
C PHE A 329 -19.42 13.20 33.59
N LEU A 330 -18.46 14.11 33.80
CA LEU A 330 -17.17 14.08 33.09
C LEU A 330 -16.38 12.80 33.42
N GLY A 331 -16.33 12.40 34.68
CA GLY A 331 -15.69 11.14 35.09
C GLY A 331 -16.29 9.93 34.40
N ALA A 332 -17.63 9.82 34.39
CA ALA A 332 -18.34 8.74 33.71
C ALA A 332 -18.17 8.80 32.17
N PHE A 333 -18.22 10.00 31.58
CA PHE A 333 -18.05 10.20 30.15
C PHE A 333 -16.67 9.73 29.67
N PHE A 334 -15.59 10.16 30.31
CA PHE A 334 -14.23 9.76 29.95
C PHE A 334 -13.97 8.27 30.24
N LEU A 335 -14.63 7.68 31.26
CA LEU A 335 -14.58 6.22 31.47
C LEU A 335 -15.14 5.46 30.28
N VAL A 336 -16.33 5.85 29.82
CA VAL A 336 -16.99 5.18 28.67
C VAL A 336 -16.18 5.36 27.40
N LEU A 337 -15.69 6.56 27.11
CA LEU A 337 -14.85 6.82 25.93
C LEU A 337 -13.56 6.01 25.97
N GLY A 338 -12.89 5.98 27.11
CA GLY A 338 -11.63 5.25 27.27
C GLY A 338 -11.80 3.75 27.06
N LEU A 339 -12.81 3.16 27.68
CA LEU A 339 -13.15 1.74 27.49
C LEU A 339 -13.51 1.45 26.03
N PHE A 340 -14.32 2.31 25.42
CA PHE A 340 -14.74 2.17 24.02
C PHE A 340 -13.55 2.16 23.08
N ASP A 341 -12.62 3.12 23.21
CA ASP A 341 -11.41 3.18 22.40
C ASP A 341 -10.53 1.94 22.55
N VAL A 342 -10.29 1.46 23.77
CA VAL A 342 -9.47 0.27 24.02
C VAL A 342 -10.13 -0.99 23.45
N ILE A 343 -11.44 -1.15 23.64
CA ILE A 343 -12.17 -2.30 23.10
C ILE A 343 -12.15 -2.30 21.58
N LEU A 344 -12.42 -1.15 20.94
CA LEU A 344 -12.39 -1.00 19.48
C LEU A 344 -10.98 -1.20 18.92
N ALA A 345 -9.95 -0.66 19.58
CA ALA A 345 -8.56 -0.86 19.17
C ALA A 345 -8.21 -2.35 19.16
N ARG A 346 -8.55 -3.10 20.23
CA ARG A 346 -8.34 -4.55 20.31
C ARG A 346 -9.12 -5.30 19.23
N ALA A 347 -10.37 -4.94 18.98
CA ALA A 347 -11.19 -5.58 17.96
C ALA A 347 -10.65 -5.29 16.55
N THR A 348 -10.18 -4.06 16.27
CA THR A 348 -9.55 -3.65 15.02
C THR A 348 -8.22 -4.40 14.79
N TYR A 349 -7.40 -4.54 15.82
CA TYR A 349 -6.14 -5.31 15.77
C TYR A 349 -6.39 -6.79 15.41
N ARG A 350 -7.54 -7.33 15.77
CA ARG A 350 -7.99 -8.70 15.44
C ARG A 350 -8.68 -8.81 14.07
N GLY A 351 -8.75 -7.73 13.31
CA GLY A 351 -9.35 -7.71 11.98
C GLY A 351 -10.84 -7.35 11.96
N GLY A 352 -11.38 -6.81 13.02
CA GLY A 352 -12.79 -6.38 13.09
C GLY A 352 -13.04 -5.14 12.21
N ASN A 353 -13.77 -5.29 11.08
CA ASN A 353 -14.01 -4.19 10.16
C ASN A 353 -14.90 -3.09 10.75
N TRP A 354 -15.97 -3.45 11.46
CA TRP A 354 -16.84 -2.47 12.13
C TRP A 354 -16.09 -1.69 13.20
N ALA A 355 -15.23 -2.38 13.98
CA ALA A 355 -14.40 -1.71 14.99
C ALA A 355 -13.45 -0.71 14.35
N ARG A 356 -12.81 -1.06 13.22
CA ARG A 356 -11.97 -0.17 12.43
C ARG A 356 -12.72 1.08 11.98
N MET A 357 -13.95 0.91 11.48
CA MET A 357 -14.78 2.01 11.01
C MET A 357 -15.19 2.95 12.15
N LEU A 358 -15.64 2.39 13.28
CA LEU A 358 -16.03 3.17 14.44
C LEU A 358 -14.85 3.92 15.07
N LEU A 359 -13.70 3.25 15.16
CA LEU A 359 -12.46 3.87 15.64
C LEU A 359 -12.00 5.02 14.73
N GLY A 360 -12.11 4.81 13.41
CA GLY A 360 -11.84 5.84 12.40
C GLY A 360 -12.81 7.01 12.48
N ALA A 361 -14.10 6.75 12.69
CA ALA A 361 -15.12 7.79 12.86
C ALA A 361 -14.88 8.63 14.12
N GLY A 362 -14.51 8.01 15.25
CA GLY A 362 -14.14 8.73 16.47
C GLY A 362 -12.91 9.62 16.28
N SER A 363 -11.90 9.13 15.55
CA SER A 363 -10.73 9.95 15.22
C SER A 363 -11.05 11.06 14.22
N LEU A 364 -11.96 10.80 13.27
CA LEU A 364 -12.45 11.81 12.32
C LEU A 364 -13.20 12.94 13.05
N TRP A 365 -14.02 12.58 14.04
CA TRP A 365 -14.74 13.56 14.85
C TRP A 365 -13.81 14.55 15.56
N SER A 366 -12.69 14.06 16.09
CA SER A 366 -11.64 14.90 16.72
C SER A 366 -11.00 15.92 15.76
N VAL A 367 -11.15 15.73 14.44
CA VAL A 367 -10.68 16.66 13.41
C VAL A 367 -11.81 17.55 12.89
N VAL A 368 -13.01 16.99 12.73
CA VAL A 368 -14.17 17.70 12.19
C VAL A 368 -14.61 18.82 13.12
N VAL A 369 -14.55 18.62 14.44
CA VAL A 369 -14.94 19.67 15.42
C VAL A 369 -14.07 20.91 15.29
N PRO A 370 -12.72 20.84 15.36
CA PRO A 370 -11.87 22.03 15.14
C PRO A 370 -12.09 22.68 13.77
N PHE A 371 -12.27 21.85 12.71
CA PHE A 371 -12.57 22.37 11.38
C PHE A 371 -13.89 23.15 11.33
N ALA A 372 -14.95 22.63 11.96
CA ALA A 372 -16.27 23.27 11.95
C ALA A 372 -16.32 24.56 12.79
N THR A 373 -15.54 24.63 13.87
CA THR A 373 -15.49 25.81 14.77
C THR A 373 -14.57 26.89 14.22
N ASP A 374 -13.44 26.53 13.62
CA ASP A 374 -12.49 27.46 13.03
C ASP A 374 -11.76 26.81 11.83
N PRO A 375 -12.34 26.88 10.63
CA PRO A 375 -11.78 26.24 9.44
C PRO A 375 -10.41 26.77 9.02
N LEU A 376 -10.12 28.04 9.34
CA LEU A 376 -8.89 28.72 8.91
C LEU A 376 -7.71 28.43 9.82
N THR A 377 -7.95 28.31 11.12
CA THR A 377 -6.89 28.05 12.10
C THR A 377 -6.94 26.64 12.67
N GLY A 378 -8.09 25.94 12.59
CA GLY A 378 -8.30 24.66 13.22
C GLY A 378 -8.17 24.68 14.74
N GLY A 379 -8.39 25.86 15.36
CA GLY A 379 -8.16 26.07 16.79
C GLY A 379 -6.67 26.18 17.16
N VAL A 380 -5.78 26.30 16.17
CA VAL A 380 -4.34 26.51 16.40
C VAL A 380 -4.10 27.99 16.71
N HIS A 381 -4.13 28.31 17.98
CA HIS A 381 -3.93 29.68 18.47
C HIS A 381 -2.56 29.91 19.10
N SER A 382 -1.95 28.85 19.63
CA SER A 382 -0.65 28.88 20.34
C SER A 382 0.50 28.20 19.58
N GLY A 383 0.32 27.94 18.29
CA GLY A 383 1.37 27.36 17.44
C GLY A 383 1.38 25.83 17.44
N TYR A 384 2.57 25.24 17.40
CA TYR A 384 2.77 23.79 17.16
C TYR A 384 2.16 22.86 18.22
N ALA A 385 1.95 23.31 19.45
CA ALA A 385 1.40 22.49 20.53
C ALA A 385 -0.02 21.98 20.19
N ASP A 386 -0.80 22.81 19.48
CA ASP A 386 -2.17 22.45 19.07
C ASP A 386 -2.19 21.55 17.81
N LEU A 387 -1.13 21.62 16.98
CA LEU A 387 -1.01 20.78 15.79
C LEU A 387 -0.76 19.31 16.13
N PHE A 388 -0.12 18.99 17.25
CA PHE A 388 0.26 17.63 17.57
C PHE A 388 -0.95 16.68 17.79
N PRO A 389 -1.95 17.01 18.63
CA PRO A 389 -3.15 16.17 18.78
C PRO A 389 -3.92 16.02 17.46
N LEU A 390 -3.98 17.09 16.67
CA LEU A 390 -4.62 17.09 15.37
C LEU A 390 -3.88 16.18 14.38
N ALA A 391 -2.54 16.27 14.33
CA ALA A 391 -1.69 15.39 13.52
C ALA A 391 -1.92 13.90 13.85
N VAL A 392 -1.94 13.56 15.14
CA VAL A 392 -2.18 12.20 15.62
C VAL A 392 -3.54 11.68 15.15
N SER A 393 -4.59 12.51 15.25
CA SER A 393 -5.93 12.14 14.80
C SER A 393 -6.01 11.98 13.29
N VAL A 394 -5.41 12.88 12.51
CA VAL A 394 -5.34 12.80 11.04
C VAL A 394 -4.59 11.56 10.59
N LEU A 395 -3.42 11.29 11.16
CA LEU A 395 -2.63 10.11 10.82
C LEU A 395 -3.36 8.81 11.17
N THR A 396 -4.13 8.80 12.27
CA THR A 396 -4.97 7.65 12.65
C THR A 396 -6.08 7.43 11.63
N VAL A 397 -6.79 8.47 11.21
CA VAL A 397 -7.82 8.40 10.17
C VAL A 397 -7.23 7.90 8.85
N LEU A 398 -6.05 8.41 8.45
CA LEU A 398 -5.35 7.99 7.25
C LEU A 398 -4.92 6.51 7.32
N ALA A 399 -4.39 6.09 8.44
CA ALA A 399 -3.96 4.70 8.65
C ALA A 399 -5.14 3.72 8.58
N LEU A 400 -6.23 4.01 9.29
CA LEU A 400 -7.40 3.15 9.35
C LEU A 400 -8.24 3.16 8.07
N SER A 401 -8.17 4.22 7.26
CA SER A 401 -8.81 4.29 5.94
C SER A 401 -7.96 3.72 4.81
N SER A 402 -6.75 3.22 5.09
CA SER A 402 -5.87 2.62 4.09
C SER A 402 -6.39 1.28 3.57
N ASP A 403 -6.01 0.92 2.33
CA ASP A 403 -6.39 -0.39 1.78
C ASP A 403 -5.81 -1.56 2.54
N ALA A 404 -4.58 -1.42 3.03
CA ALA A 404 -3.96 -2.48 3.81
C ALA A 404 -4.78 -2.78 5.07
N ALA A 405 -5.25 -1.75 5.79
CA ALA A 405 -6.12 -1.91 6.93
C ALA A 405 -7.49 -2.47 6.55
N ARG A 406 -8.06 -2.03 5.41
CA ARG A 406 -9.32 -2.54 4.88
C ARG A 406 -9.22 -4.01 4.48
N GLN A 407 -8.22 -4.36 3.69
CA GLN A 407 -8.01 -5.74 3.22
C GLN A 407 -7.78 -6.70 4.40
N PHE A 408 -7.00 -6.29 5.39
CA PHE A 408 -6.80 -7.08 6.60
C PHE A 408 -8.13 -7.32 7.33
N ALA A 409 -8.92 -6.28 7.53
CA ALA A 409 -10.19 -6.37 8.24
C ALA A 409 -11.29 -7.14 7.48
N THR A 410 -11.20 -7.22 6.14
CA THR A 410 -12.16 -8.00 5.33
C THR A 410 -11.74 -9.45 5.15
N ARG A 411 -10.43 -9.78 5.14
CA ARG A 411 -9.92 -11.16 5.02
C ARG A 411 -10.17 -12.00 6.26
N SER A 412 -10.10 -11.41 7.44
CA SER A 412 -10.34 -12.11 8.71
C SER A 412 -11.80 -12.60 8.88
N TRP A 413 -12.67 -12.28 7.91
CA TRP A 413 -14.09 -12.63 7.94
C TRP A 413 -14.51 -13.62 6.83
N ASP A 414 -13.59 -14.34 6.20
CA ASP A 414 -13.94 -15.48 5.34
C ASP A 414 -14.20 -16.72 6.20
N PRO A 415 -15.48 -17.09 6.41
CA PRO A 415 -15.83 -18.24 7.26
C PRO A 415 -15.43 -19.58 6.63
N ASP A 416 -15.09 -19.61 5.32
CA ASP A 416 -14.77 -20.83 4.57
C ASP A 416 -13.26 -21.11 4.50
N ALA A 417 -12.40 -20.16 4.89
CA ALA A 417 -10.96 -20.35 4.93
C ALA A 417 -10.46 -21.34 6.01
N GLY A 418 -11.36 -21.78 6.93
CA GLY A 418 -11.06 -22.71 8.01
C GLY A 418 -11.50 -24.16 7.78
N ASN A 419 -12.26 -24.46 6.72
CA ASN A 419 -12.83 -25.80 6.46
C ASN A 419 -12.31 -26.47 5.20
N GLY A 420 -11.04 -26.28 4.87
CA GLY A 420 -10.35 -27.15 3.91
C GLY A 420 -10.21 -28.54 4.47
N THR A 421 -11.28 -29.34 4.38
CA THR A 421 -11.20 -30.78 4.59
C THR A 421 -10.22 -31.35 3.57
N VAL A 422 -9.07 -31.81 4.07
CA VAL A 422 -8.14 -32.68 3.34
C VAL A 422 -8.93 -33.93 2.95
N GLY A 423 -9.43 -33.95 1.71
CA GLY A 423 -9.95 -35.17 1.11
C GLY A 423 -8.77 -36.10 0.82
N LEU A 424 -8.67 -37.17 1.58
CA LEU A 424 -7.78 -38.27 1.28
C LEU A 424 -8.22 -38.92 -0.06
N PRO A 425 -7.31 -39.22 -0.97
CA PRO A 425 -7.64 -39.97 -2.17
C PRO A 425 -7.91 -41.44 -1.80
N THR A 426 -9.05 -41.95 -2.24
CA THR A 426 -9.31 -43.39 -2.36
C THR A 426 -8.85 -43.90 -3.71
#